data_69dd3ce55bbc49e10f848c928fd3ddc1
#
_entry.id   69dd3ce55bbc49e10f848c928fd3ddc1
#
_cell.length_a   1.000
_cell.length_b   1.000
_cell.length_c   1.000
_cell.angle_alpha   90.00
_cell.angle_beta   90.00
_cell.angle_gamma   90.00
#
_symmetry.space_group_name_H-M   'P 1'
#
loop_
_entity.id
_entity.type
_entity.pdbx_description
1 polymer ?
#
loop_
_entity_poly.entity_id
_entity_poly.type
_entity_poly.pdbx_seq_one_letter_code
_entity_poly.pdbx_strand_id
1 'polypeptide(L)'
;MRRPAIVIVTFKRQELLAQLFESIKKLTVPAWRVVVVDNENSPRTAQMAASFAAELDAAWGPTTDDPDAEGGTSRLEYVPMEENTGGAGGFSAGVGRAFELGAEWFWVMDDDVAVEPDGLATLARWSEEADAIMGQRRDFDGGHFFWQHRFWTGLAIY
;
A
#
# COMPACT_ATOMS: atom_id res chain seq x y z
N MET A 1 -11.92 -6.28 8.49
CA MET A 1 -10.50 -5.83 8.40
C MET A 1 -10.34 -4.57 9.21
N ARG A 2 -9.56 -4.59 10.27
CA ARG A 2 -9.27 -3.42 11.10
C ARG A 2 -7.92 -2.85 10.68
N ARG A 3 -7.75 -1.52 10.75
CA ARG A 3 -6.49 -0.79 10.51
C ARG A 3 -5.65 -1.33 9.33
N PRO A 4 -6.19 -1.39 8.09
CA PRO A 4 -5.43 -1.84 6.94
C PRO A 4 -4.40 -0.79 6.54
N ALA A 5 -3.13 -1.17 6.42
CA ALA A 5 -2.09 -0.34 5.85
C ALA A 5 -1.73 -0.81 4.44
N ILE A 6 -1.60 0.13 3.51
CA ILE A 6 -0.98 -0.10 2.21
C ILE A 6 0.53 0.15 2.39
N VAL A 7 1.35 -0.81 1.96
CA VAL A 7 2.82 -0.71 2.01
C VAL A 7 3.36 -0.74 0.59
N ILE A 8 4.03 0.32 0.19
CA ILE A 8 4.57 0.52 -1.15
C ILE A 8 6.08 0.60 -1.06
N VAL A 9 6.79 -0.11 -1.93
CA VAL A 9 8.25 0.00 -2.07
C VAL A 9 8.57 0.59 -3.43
N THR A 10 9.41 1.63 -3.47
CA THR A 10 9.82 2.29 -4.71
C THR A 10 11.33 2.45 -4.80
N PHE A 11 11.85 2.43 -6.03
CA PHE A 11 13.24 2.73 -6.34
C PHE A 11 13.36 3.29 -7.75
N LYS A 12 13.63 4.60 -7.90
CA LYS A 12 13.86 5.28 -9.19
C LYS A 12 12.71 5.20 -10.21
N ARG A 13 11.47 5.04 -9.76
CA ARG A 13 10.28 4.87 -10.63
C ARG A 13 9.17 5.87 -10.29
N GLN A 14 9.53 7.16 -10.17
CA GLN A 14 8.61 8.19 -9.73
C GLN A 14 7.36 8.32 -10.60
N GLU A 15 7.47 8.07 -11.92
CA GLU A 15 6.33 8.13 -12.84
C GLU A 15 5.31 7.00 -12.58
N LEU A 16 5.79 5.79 -12.29
CA LEU A 16 4.93 4.66 -11.93
C LEU A 16 4.31 4.86 -10.54
N LEU A 17 5.11 5.31 -9.57
CA LEU A 17 4.62 5.66 -8.24
C LEU A 17 3.50 6.72 -8.31
N ALA A 18 3.61 7.73 -9.19
CA ALA A 18 2.56 8.72 -9.39
C ALA A 18 1.26 8.08 -9.90
N GLN A 19 1.34 7.12 -10.84
CA GLN A 19 0.18 6.39 -11.35
C GLN A 19 -0.48 5.55 -10.26
N LEU A 20 0.32 4.87 -9.43
CA LEU A 20 -0.18 4.12 -8.28
C LEU A 20 -0.90 5.06 -7.30
N PHE A 21 -0.32 6.22 -6.96
CA PHE A 21 -0.96 7.21 -6.10
C PHE A 21 -2.32 7.65 -6.63
N GLU A 22 -2.42 7.92 -7.95
CA GLU A 22 -3.69 8.27 -8.58
C GLU A 22 -4.74 7.15 -8.49
N SER A 23 -4.33 5.89 -8.50
CA SER A 23 -5.26 4.77 -8.32
C SER A 23 -5.70 4.61 -6.86
N ILE A 24 -4.78 4.78 -5.90
CA ILE A 24 -5.08 4.69 -4.47
C ILE A 24 -6.10 5.77 -4.05
N LYS A 25 -5.99 6.99 -4.55
CA LYS A 25 -6.96 8.06 -4.26
C LYS A 25 -8.39 7.71 -4.64
N LYS A 26 -8.57 6.79 -5.59
CA LYS A 26 -9.90 6.35 -6.07
C LYS A 26 -10.50 5.21 -5.24
N LEU A 27 -9.80 4.70 -4.22
CA LEU A 27 -10.33 3.66 -3.37
C LEU A 27 -11.63 4.09 -2.70
N THR A 28 -12.65 3.25 -2.79
CA THR A 28 -13.99 3.49 -2.21
C THR A 28 -14.01 3.38 -0.69
N VAL A 29 -13.03 2.70 -0.13
CA VAL A 29 -12.80 2.59 1.31
C VAL A 29 -11.37 3.08 1.59
N PRO A 30 -11.20 4.06 2.47
CA PRO A 30 -9.87 4.57 2.80
C PRO A 30 -9.03 3.51 3.52
N ALA A 31 -7.75 3.44 3.18
CA ALA A 31 -6.79 2.73 4.02
C ALA A 31 -6.59 3.49 5.33
N TRP A 32 -6.32 2.76 6.40
CA TRP A 32 -5.99 3.39 7.68
C TRP A 32 -4.66 4.14 7.59
N ARG A 33 -3.64 3.54 6.96
CA ARG A 33 -2.34 4.15 6.67
C ARG A 33 -1.86 3.79 5.26
N VAL A 34 -0.98 4.62 4.72
CA VAL A 34 -0.18 4.33 3.53
C VAL A 34 1.28 4.54 3.92
N VAL A 35 2.10 3.51 3.80
CA VAL A 35 3.54 3.57 4.07
C VAL A 35 4.29 3.49 2.75
N VAL A 36 5.09 4.50 2.46
CA VAL A 36 5.91 4.58 1.24
C VAL A 36 7.38 4.43 1.61
N VAL A 37 7.97 3.31 1.24
CA VAL A 37 9.39 3.04 1.44
C VAL A 37 10.16 3.45 0.19
N ASP A 38 11.06 4.40 0.35
CA ASP A 38 11.92 4.89 -0.73
C ASP A 38 13.34 4.34 -0.60
N ASN A 39 13.65 3.35 -1.40
CA ASN A 39 14.99 2.75 -1.46
C ASN A 39 16.05 3.64 -2.15
N GLU A 40 15.65 4.74 -2.80
CA GLU A 40 16.55 5.72 -3.39
C GLU A 40 16.88 6.86 -2.41
N ASN A 41 15.99 7.12 -1.44
CA ASN A 41 16.06 8.30 -0.56
C ASN A 41 16.13 9.60 -1.37
N SER A 42 15.23 9.74 -2.32
CA SER A 42 15.23 10.81 -3.30
C SER A 42 14.42 12.02 -2.82
N PRO A 43 14.96 13.26 -2.89
CA PRO A 43 14.18 14.46 -2.61
C PRO A 43 12.91 14.58 -3.47
N ARG A 44 12.94 14.07 -4.71
CA ARG A 44 11.77 14.05 -5.60
C ARG A 44 10.69 13.12 -5.07
N THR A 45 11.05 11.91 -4.64
CA THR A 45 10.10 10.95 -4.03
C THR A 45 9.55 11.51 -2.72
N ALA A 46 10.38 12.12 -1.88
CA ALA A 46 9.94 12.77 -0.64
C ALA A 46 8.90 13.87 -0.90
N GLN A 47 9.12 14.72 -1.91
CA GLN A 47 8.16 15.76 -2.30
C GLN A 47 6.86 15.18 -2.83
N MET A 48 6.92 14.13 -3.66
CA MET A 48 5.73 13.43 -4.16
C MET A 48 4.94 12.81 -3.01
N ALA A 49 5.60 12.15 -2.06
CA ALA A 49 4.96 11.57 -0.89
C ALA A 49 4.27 12.64 -0.02
N ALA A 50 4.92 13.81 0.19
CA ALA A 50 4.33 14.91 0.93
C ALA A 50 3.09 15.49 0.24
N SER A 51 3.13 15.65 -1.09
CA SER A 51 1.96 16.11 -1.86
C SER A 51 0.82 15.10 -1.78
N PHE A 52 1.12 13.83 -1.96
CA PHE A 52 0.14 12.76 -1.87
C PHE A 52 -0.47 12.62 -0.47
N ALA A 53 0.33 12.81 0.60
CA ALA A 53 -0.16 12.86 1.97
C ALA A 53 -1.24 13.93 2.15
N ALA A 54 -0.98 15.15 1.67
CA ALA A 54 -1.94 16.24 1.75
C ALA A 54 -3.23 15.95 0.95
N GLU A 55 -3.11 15.29 -0.21
CA GLU A 55 -4.26 14.88 -1.02
C GLU A 55 -5.10 13.80 -0.35
N LEU A 56 -4.46 12.80 0.28
CA LEU A 56 -5.15 11.76 1.04
C LEU A 56 -5.85 12.33 2.27
N ASP A 57 -5.18 13.19 3.03
CA ASP A 57 -5.74 13.82 4.21
C ASP A 57 -6.92 14.72 3.86
N ALA A 58 -6.87 15.38 2.70
CA ALA A 58 -8.00 16.17 2.18
C ALA A 58 -9.19 15.29 1.72
N ALA A 59 -8.91 14.15 1.09
CA ALA A 59 -9.93 13.26 0.54
C ALA A 59 -10.57 12.34 1.59
N TRP A 60 -9.79 11.81 2.50
CA TRP A 60 -10.20 10.78 3.46
C TRP A 60 -10.27 11.27 4.90
N GLY A 61 -9.78 12.47 5.17
CA GLY A 61 -9.50 12.98 6.50
C GLY A 61 -8.23 12.36 7.12
N PRO A 62 -7.58 13.03 8.07
CA PRO A 62 -6.47 12.44 8.81
C PRO A 62 -6.95 11.21 9.58
N THR A 63 -6.04 10.31 9.92
CA THR A 63 -6.35 9.20 10.80
C THR A 63 -6.04 9.57 12.25
N THR A 64 -6.78 9.01 13.18
CA THR A 64 -6.51 9.14 14.61
C THR A 64 -6.53 7.75 15.24
N ASP A 65 -5.58 7.51 16.11
CA ASP A 65 -5.54 6.30 16.94
C ASP A 65 -6.28 6.50 18.25
N ASP A 66 -6.44 7.75 18.65
CA ASP A 66 -7.20 8.18 19.82
C ASP A 66 -8.40 9.00 19.33
N PRO A 67 -9.64 8.52 19.52
CA PRO A 67 -10.84 9.23 19.12
C PRO A 67 -11.04 10.56 19.85
N ASP A 68 -10.35 10.76 20.97
CA ASP A 68 -10.42 11.99 21.79
C ASP A 68 -9.25 12.95 21.47
N ALA A 69 -8.31 12.58 20.59
CA ALA A 69 -7.21 13.44 20.19
C ALA A 69 -7.69 14.56 19.26
N GLU A 70 -7.44 15.80 19.65
CA GLU A 70 -7.58 16.95 18.76
C GLU A 70 -6.44 16.93 17.74
N GLY A 71 -6.78 16.82 16.45
CA GLY A 71 -5.85 16.81 15.35
C GLY A 71 -5.30 15.41 15.05
N GLY A 72 -5.82 14.78 14.00
CA GLY A 72 -5.33 13.51 13.51
C GLY A 72 -3.91 13.61 12.93
N THR A 73 -3.27 12.46 12.76
CA THR A 73 -1.99 12.34 12.07
C THR A 73 -2.24 12.08 10.58
N SER A 74 -1.29 12.47 9.72
CA SER A 74 -1.36 12.17 8.29
C SER A 74 -1.50 10.68 8.06
N ARG A 75 -2.29 10.31 7.06
CA ARG A 75 -2.45 8.91 6.65
C ARG A 75 -1.21 8.33 6.00
N LEU A 76 -0.31 9.17 5.50
CA LEU A 76 0.90 8.71 4.85
C LEU A 76 2.10 8.79 5.79
N GLU A 77 2.86 7.71 5.80
CA GLU A 77 4.18 7.60 6.41
C GLU A 77 5.22 7.40 5.32
N TYR A 78 6.20 8.30 5.24
CA TYR A 78 7.32 8.19 4.31
C TYR A 78 8.55 7.65 5.03
N VAL A 79 9.12 6.58 4.48
CA VAL A 79 10.27 5.86 5.04
C VAL A 79 11.42 5.91 4.05
N PRO A 80 12.32 6.91 4.16
CA PRO A 80 13.56 6.93 3.37
C PRO A 80 14.53 5.87 3.90
N MET A 81 15.09 5.06 2.99
CA MET A 81 16.10 4.06 3.33
C MET A 81 17.50 4.68 3.23
N GLU A 82 18.41 4.31 4.12
CA GLU A 82 19.81 4.78 4.06
C GLU A 82 20.55 4.18 2.85
N GLU A 83 20.17 2.97 2.46
CA GLU A 83 20.71 2.25 1.31
C GLU A 83 19.60 1.45 0.59
N ASN A 84 19.85 1.08 -0.65
CA ASN A 84 18.94 0.21 -1.39
C ASN A 84 19.03 -1.23 -0.88
N THR A 85 18.07 -1.65 -0.10
CA THR A 85 17.94 -3.02 0.45
C THR A 85 17.14 -3.96 -0.44
N GLY A 86 16.81 -3.53 -1.67
CA GLY A 86 15.95 -4.28 -2.58
C GLY A 86 14.51 -4.40 -2.12
N GLY A 87 13.72 -5.20 -2.84
CA GLY A 87 12.31 -5.40 -2.50
C GLY A 87 12.14 -6.04 -1.11
N ALA A 88 12.89 -7.08 -0.80
CA ALA A 88 12.74 -7.81 0.47
C ALA A 88 13.02 -6.91 1.69
N GLY A 89 14.10 -6.13 1.66
CA GLY A 89 14.44 -5.20 2.73
C GLY A 89 13.43 -4.05 2.81
N GLY A 90 13.02 -3.50 1.68
CA GLY A 90 12.01 -2.45 1.61
C GLY A 90 10.67 -2.89 2.18
N PHE A 91 10.15 -4.07 1.79
CA PHE A 91 8.92 -4.60 2.37
C PHE A 91 9.04 -4.90 3.86
N SER A 92 10.18 -5.46 4.29
CA SER A 92 10.43 -5.69 5.72
C SER A 92 10.37 -4.39 6.52
N ALA A 93 11.03 -3.34 6.04
CA ALA A 93 11.02 -2.02 6.69
C ALA A 93 9.61 -1.40 6.70
N GLY A 94 8.90 -1.44 5.57
CA GLY A 94 7.57 -0.86 5.44
C GLY A 94 6.51 -1.57 6.29
N VAL A 95 6.51 -2.91 6.28
CA VAL A 95 5.60 -3.70 7.12
C VAL A 95 5.94 -3.52 8.59
N GLY A 96 7.23 -3.54 8.95
CA GLY A 96 7.69 -3.25 10.31
C GLY A 96 7.20 -1.90 10.79
N ARG A 97 7.36 -0.85 9.98
CA ARG A 97 6.90 0.49 10.31
C ARG A 97 5.37 0.57 10.44
N ALA A 98 4.63 -0.04 9.52
CA ALA A 98 3.17 -0.09 9.61
C ALA A 98 2.70 -0.83 10.88
N PHE A 99 3.38 -1.92 11.25
CA PHE A 99 3.10 -2.67 12.48
C PHE A 99 3.36 -1.83 13.74
N GLU A 100 4.48 -1.12 13.82
CA GLU A 100 4.79 -0.21 14.92
C GLU A 100 3.74 0.88 15.08
N LEU A 101 3.17 1.37 13.99
CA LEU A 101 2.07 2.32 13.98
C LEU A 101 0.74 1.71 14.43
N GLY A 102 0.61 0.39 14.49
CA GLY A 102 -0.56 -0.32 14.95
C GLY A 102 -1.45 -0.89 13.82
N ALA A 103 -0.93 -1.05 12.61
CA ALA A 103 -1.64 -1.75 11.54
C ALA A 103 -1.84 -3.23 11.90
N GLU A 104 -3.00 -3.76 11.53
CA GLU A 104 -3.36 -5.17 11.75
C GLU A 104 -3.38 -5.96 10.44
N TRP A 105 -3.50 -5.27 9.30
CA TRP A 105 -3.48 -5.82 7.95
C TRP A 105 -2.55 -5.03 7.07
N PHE A 106 -1.84 -5.73 6.18
CA PHE A 106 -0.83 -5.15 5.30
C PHE A 106 -1.14 -5.50 3.85
N TRP A 107 -1.48 -4.52 3.03
CA TRP A 107 -1.59 -4.68 1.59
C TRP A 107 -0.29 -4.22 0.94
N VAL A 108 0.57 -5.19 0.63
CA VAL A 108 1.92 -4.94 0.10
C VAL A 108 1.91 -4.91 -1.43
N MET A 109 2.61 -3.95 -2.01
CA MET A 109 2.69 -3.81 -3.46
C MET A 109 3.94 -3.04 -3.91
N ASP A 110 4.41 -3.35 -5.12
CA ASP A 110 5.43 -2.56 -5.81
C ASP A 110 4.83 -1.26 -6.37
N ASP A 111 5.69 -0.36 -6.87
CA ASP A 111 5.33 0.95 -7.42
C ASP A 111 4.78 0.89 -8.86
N ASP A 112 4.82 -0.26 -9.53
CA ASP A 112 4.42 -0.48 -10.93
C ASP A 112 3.06 -1.16 -11.10
N VAL A 113 2.17 -0.97 -10.14
CA VAL A 113 0.80 -1.48 -10.16
C VAL A 113 -0.22 -0.34 -10.10
N ALA A 114 -1.45 -0.65 -10.44
CA ALA A 114 -2.61 0.18 -10.15
C ALA A 114 -3.64 -0.65 -9.40
N VAL A 115 -4.35 -0.03 -8.45
CA VAL A 115 -5.38 -0.70 -7.65
C VAL A 115 -6.77 -0.36 -8.19
N GLU A 116 -7.65 -1.34 -8.19
CA GLU A 116 -9.05 -1.11 -8.51
C GLU A 116 -9.76 -0.34 -7.39
N PRO A 117 -10.73 0.53 -7.71
CA PRO A 117 -11.40 1.36 -6.71
C PRO A 117 -12.04 0.58 -5.56
N ASP A 118 -12.55 -0.62 -5.81
CA ASP A 118 -13.13 -1.51 -4.81
C ASP A 118 -12.14 -2.55 -4.24
N GLY A 119 -10.86 -2.46 -4.60
CA GLY A 119 -9.83 -3.44 -4.25
C GLY A 119 -9.73 -3.66 -2.74
N LEU A 120 -9.55 -2.61 -1.96
CA LEU A 120 -9.45 -2.72 -0.50
C LEU A 120 -10.77 -3.21 0.13
N ALA A 121 -11.91 -2.74 -0.37
CA ALA A 121 -13.22 -3.20 0.09
C ALA A 121 -13.44 -4.70 -0.19
N THR A 122 -12.95 -5.18 -1.33
CA THR A 122 -13.01 -6.59 -1.69
C THR A 122 -12.12 -7.44 -0.80
N LEU A 123 -10.86 -7.04 -0.57
CA LEU A 123 -9.97 -7.72 0.36
C LEU A 123 -10.54 -7.75 1.79
N ALA A 124 -11.15 -6.65 2.23
CA ALA A 124 -11.75 -6.56 3.56
C ALA A 124 -12.84 -7.62 3.80
N ARG A 125 -13.60 -8.00 2.79
CA ARG A 125 -14.64 -9.05 2.91
C ARG A 125 -14.06 -10.44 3.20
N TRP A 126 -12.85 -10.70 2.72
CA TRP A 126 -12.18 -11.99 2.91
C TRP A 126 -11.32 -12.07 4.17
N SER A 127 -11.12 -10.95 4.85
CA SER A 127 -10.24 -10.87 6.03
C SER A 127 -10.75 -11.63 7.26
N GLU A 128 -12.01 -12.03 7.27
CA GLU A 128 -12.57 -12.87 8.34
C GLU A 128 -12.43 -14.37 8.06
N GLU A 129 -12.08 -14.73 6.81
CA GLU A 129 -12.00 -16.12 6.36
C GLU A 129 -10.56 -16.59 6.14
N ALA A 130 -9.59 -15.64 5.97
CA ALA A 130 -8.22 -15.98 5.67
C ALA A 130 -7.23 -14.96 6.26
N ASP A 131 -6.10 -15.47 6.76
CA ASP A 131 -5.01 -14.64 7.30
C ASP A 131 -4.11 -14.04 6.19
N ALA A 132 -4.14 -14.60 4.99
CA ALA A 132 -3.43 -14.13 3.81
C ALA A 132 -4.33 -14.18 2.59
N ILE A 133 -4.41 -13.07 1.86
CA ILE A 133 -5.28 -12.92 0.70
C ILE A 133 -4.43 -12.41 -0.47
N MET A 134 -4.49 -13.11 -1.59
CA MET A 134 -3.86 -12.67 -2.83
C MET A 134 -4.93 -12.16 -3.79
N GLY A 135 -4.88 -10.87 -4.11
CA GLY A 135 -5.74 -10.27 -5.12
C GLY A 135 -5.47 -10.83 -6.52
N GLN A 136 -6.50 -10.89 -7.35
CA GLN A 136 -6.31 -11.22 -8.76
C GLN A 136 -5.51 -10.10 -9.44
N ARG A 137 -4.44 -10.48 -10.12
CA ARG A 137 -3.68 -9.56 -10.98
C ARG A 137 -4.18 -9.65 -12.41
N ARG A 138 -4.22 -8.51 -13.07
CA ARG A 138 -4.48 -8.39 -14.50
C ARG A 138 -3.39 -7.53 -15.11
N ASP A 139 -3.08 -7.78 -16.37
CA ASP A 139 -2.22 -6.88 -17.13
C ASP A 139 -2.97 -5.59 -17.44
N PHE A 140 -2.26 -4.50 -17.73
CA PHE A 140 -2.88 -3.19 -18.04
C PHE A 140 -3.81 -3.21 -19.25
N ASP A 141 -3.65 -4.18 -20.16
CA ASP A 141 -4.56 -4.44 -21.28
C ASP A 141 -5.81 -5.25 -20.89
N GLY A 142 -5.95 -5.63 -19.61
CA GLY A 142 -7.03 -6.47 -19.09
C GLY A 142 -6.81 -7.97 -19.28
N GLY A 143 -5.69 -8.37 -19.84
CA GLY A 143 -5.29 -9.77 -20.02
C GLY A 143 -4.97 -10.49 -18.70
N HIS A 144 -4.76 -11.80 -18.81
CA HIS A 144 -4.31 -12.58 -17.66
C HIS A 144 -2.85 -12.29 -17.36
N PHE A 145 -2.56 -11.98 -16.12
CA PHE A 145 -1.19 -11.86 -15.65
C PHE A 145 -0.51 -13.24 -15.65
N PHE A 146 0.55 -13.39 -16.42
CA PHE A 146 1.16 -14.69 -16.76
C PHE A 146 1.76 -15.43 -15.54
N TRP A 147 2.17 -14.71 -14.50
CA TRP A 147 2.87 -15.25 -13.32
C TRP A 147 1.98 -15.40 -12.09
N GLN A 148 0.64 -15.40 -12.25
CA GLN A 148 -0.25 -15.56 -11.12
C GLN A 148 -0.28 -17.02 -10.68
N HIS A 149 0.11 -17.29 -9.43
CA HIS A 149 -0.05 -18.59 -8.82
C HIS A 149 -1.54 -18.93 -8.67
N ARG A 150 -1.91 -20.15 -9.05
CA ARG A 150 -3.24 -20.69 -8.82
C ARG A 150 -3.15 -21.75 -7.73
N PHE A 151 -3.98 -21.64 -6.73
CA PHE A 151 -4.15 -22.66 -5.72
C PHE A 151 -5.31 -23.57 -6.15
N TRP A 152 -5.05 -24.86 -6.26
CA TRP A 152 -6.08 -25.86 -6.53
C TRP A 152 -6.01 -26.94 -5.47
N THR A 153 -7.14 -27.25 -4.79
CA THR A 153 -7.23 -28.26 -3.72
C THR A 153 -6.20 -28.09 -2.59
N GLY A 154 -5.86 -26.85 -2.23
CA GLY A 154 -4.87 -26.53 -1.20
C GLY A 154 -3.41 -26.72 -1.62
N LEU A 155 -3.15 -27.03 -2.90
CA LEU A 155 -1.80 -27.13 -3.46
C LEU A 155 -1.51 -25.95 -4.37
N ALA A 156 -0.33 -25.33 -4.21
CA ALA A 156 0.15 -24.33 -5.16
C ALA A 156 0.60 -25.05 -6.45
N ILE A 157 0.06 -24.60 -7.59
CA ILE A 157 0.52 -25.04 -8.92
C ILE A 157 1.23 -23.85 -9.53
N TYR A 158 2.52 -24.03 -9.83
CA TYR A 158 3.39 -23.03 -10.46
C TYR A 158 3.26 -23.08 -11.97
#